data_a4e4a0b0e22c9ebc506c3f9c485f7e29
#
_entry.id   a4e4a0b0e22c9ebc506c3f9c485f7e29
#
_cell.length_a   1.000
_cell.length_b   1.000
_cell.length_c   1.000
_cell.angle_alpha   90.00
_cell.angle_beta   90.00
_cell.angle_gamma   90.00
#
_symmetry.space_group_name_H-M   'P 1'
#
loop_
_entity.id
_entity.type
_entity.pdbx_description
1 polymer ?
#
loop_
_entity_poly.entity_id
_entity_poly.type
_entity_poly.pdbx_seq_one_letter_code
_entity_poly.pdbx_strand_id
1 'polypeptide(L)'
;MLSARELLLKKQIQSMPDLPSLSVHVLQLIRLLGAGEVDMQAVFTTIRRDPTLVTRMLKVINSSLYSLPRRIETVDQAVTLLGVKKIKELVLSSAVMDVIQSRDATLWEHSFSTGTLCAEVIRKHRIQVSPIIGLCALLHDIGQLVLSIFNAEGAKLAAIKAKSEDLADYNAERQVIGCDHAQVGGWLLENWKLDEEIRTIISSHHSQHPPREVLREVLLLRFCDAVDEAVRGKAVVVPDRDDLAVVGLDMLDFDEWADFQSKTLISEQK
;
A
#
# COMPACT_ATOMS: atom_id res chain seq x y z
N MET A 1 13.91 -15.87 -9.57
CA MET A 1 13.22 -17.12 -9.15
C MET A 1 13.32 -17.22 -7.63
N LEU A 2 12.21 -17.59 -6.96
CA LEU A 2 12.22 -17.83 -5.51
C LEU A 2 13.13 -19.04 -5.19
N SER A 3 13.84 -18.96 -4.09
CA SER A 3 14.60 -20.08 -3.52
C SER A 3 13.64 -21.18 -3.01
N ALA A 4 14.15 -22.40 -2.80
CA ALA A 4 13.36 -23.49 -2.24
C ALA A 4 12.77 -23.13 -0.86
N ARG A 5 13.51 -22.36 -0.05
CA ARG A 5 13.04 -21.85 1.26
C ARG A 5 11.89 -20.87 1.11
N GLU A 6 12.00 -19.91 0.21
CA GLU A 6 10.93 -18.92 -0.04
C GLU A 6 9.67 -19.59 -0.61
N LEU A 7 9.81 -20.59 -1.49
CA LEU A 7 8.68 -21.38 -1.99
C LEU A 7 7.95 -22.12 -0.86
N LEU A 8 8.70 -22.67 0.10
CA LEU A 8 8.12 -23.35 1.25
C LEU A 8 7.38 -22.35 2.15
N LEU A 9 8.00 -21.20 2.47
CA LEU A 9 7.38 -20.12 3.25
C LEU A 9 6.11 -19.61 2.58
N LYS A 10 6.15 -19.33 1.28
CA LYS A 10 4.99 -18.92 0.49
C LYS A 10 3.83 -19.91 0.64
N LYS A 11 4.12 -21.21 0.47
CA LYS A 11 3.10 -22.27 0.59
C LYS A 11 2.50 -22.33 1.99
N GLN A 12 3.32 -22.23 3.03
CA GLN A 12 2.87 -22.22 4.42
C GLN A 12 1.97 -21.00 4.70
N ILE A 13 2.41 -19.81 4.33
CA ILE A 13 1.64 -18.57 4.52
C ILE A 13 0.30 -18.66 3.77
N GLN A 14 0.31 -19.02 2.49
CA GLN A 14 -0.91 -19.10 1.68
C GLN A 14 -1.91 -20.17 2.15
N SER A 15 -1.48 -21.12 2.95
CA SER A 15 -2.35 -22.16 3.53
C SER A 15 -2.88 -21.83 4.94
N MET A 16 -2.54 -20.67 5.50
CA MET A 16 -2.98 -20.28 6.84
C MET A 16 -4.50 -20.00 6.88
N PRO A 17 -5.23 -20.52 7.89
CA PRO A 17 -6.66 -20.28 8.03
C PRO A 17 -6.97 -18.82 8.41
N ASP A 18 -6.07 -18.15 9.16
CA ASP A 18 -6.25 -16.79 9.67
C ASP A 18 -5.65 -15.72 8.76
N LEU A 19 -5.29 -16.09 7.53
CA LEU A 19 -4.78 -15.13 6.56
C LEU A 19 -5.80 -13.99 6.33
N PRO A 20 -5.37 -12.73 6.33
CA PRO A 20 -6.26 -11.61 6.04
C PRO A 20 -7.06 -11.84 4.75
N SER A 21 -8.36 -11.65 4.80
CA SER A 21 -9.24 -11.90 3.65
C SER A 21 -10.13 -10.70 3.37
N LEU A 22 -10.44 -10.50 2.09
CA LEU A 22 -11.43 -9.52 1.65
C LEU A 22 -12.84 -10.08 1.84
N SER A 23 -13.81 -9.21 2.14
CA SER A 23 -15.22 -9.64 2.27
C SER A 23 -15.74 -10.21 0.95
N VAL A 24 -16.76 -11.06 1.04
CA VAL A 24 -17.41 -11.66 -0.15
C VAL A 24 -17.91 -10.59 -1.11
N HIS A 25 -18.45 -9.48 -0.61
CA HIS A 25 -18.89 -8.35 -1.43
C HIS A 25 -17.75 -7.68 -2.18
N VAL A 26 -16.61 -7.49 -1.52
CA VAL A 26 -15.40 -6.91 -2.16
C VAL A 26 -14.86 -7.85 -3.24
N LEU A 27 -14.77 -9.15 -2.97
CA LEU A 27 -14.34 -10.13 -3.98
C LEU A 27 -15.30 -10.17 -5.18
N GLN A 28 -16.59 -10.03 -4.95
CA GLN A 28 -17.60 -9.92 -6.03
C GLN A 28 -17.38 -8.63 -6.85
N LEU A 29 -17.14 -7.50 -6.19
CA LEU A 29 -16.87 -6.22 -6.86
C LEU A 29 -15.58 -6.27 -7.69
N ILE A 30 -14.51 -6.87 -7.18
CA ILE A 30 -13.27 -7.06 -7.94
C ILE A 30 -13.54 -7.83 -9.24
N ARG A 31 -14.35 -8.88 -9.19
CA ARG A 31 -14.73 -9.67 -10.38
C ARG A 31 -15.56 -8.86 -11.37
N LEU A 32 -16.58 -8.13 -10.90
CA LEU A 32 -17.44 -7.29 -11.73
C LEU A 32 -16.63 -6.18 -12.42
N LEU A 33 -15.75 -5.51 -11.68
CA LEU A 33 -14.92 -4.41 -12.17
C LEU A 33 -13.71 -4.88 -13.02
N GLY A 34 -13.37 -6.17 -12.95
CA GLY A 34 -12.33 -6.80 -13.78
C GLY A 34 -12.87 -7.45 -15.06
N ALA A 35 -14.17 -7.44 -15.30
CA ALA A 35 -14.77 -7.96 -16.53
C ALA A 35 -14.46 -7.05 -17.72
N GLY A 36 -14.36 -7.61 -18.94
CA GLY A 36 -14.10 -6.83 -20.16
C GLY A 36 -15.21 -5.80 -20.44
N GLU A 37 -16.45 -6.15 -20.14
CA GLU A 37 -17.62 -5.25 -20.15
C GLU A 37 -18.16 -5.15 -18.72
N VAL A 38 -18.12 -3.95 -18.14
CA VAL A 38 -18.47 -3.72 -16.74
C VAL A 38 -19.96 -3.39 -16.62
N ASP A 39 -20.72 -4.27 -15.96
CA ASP A 39 -22.10 -3.99 -15.56
C ASP A 39 -22.12 -3.06 -14.33
N MET A 40 -22.24 -1.76 -14.60
CA MET A 40 -22.28 -0.74 -13.55
C MET A 40 -23.50 -0.88 -12.64
N GLN A 41 -24.62 -1.39 -13.12
CA GLN A 41 -25.82 -1.60 -12.29
C GLN A 41 -25.58 -2.70 -11.25
N ALA A 42 -24.91 -3.80 -11.65
CA ALA A 42 -24.51 -4.86 -10.73
C ALA A 42 -23.48 -4.36 -9.71
N VAL A 43 -22.53 -3.50 -10.13
CA VAL A 43 -21.54 -2.85 -9.24
C VAL A 43 -22.25 -2.01 -8.18
N PHE A 44 -23.13 -1.08 -8.58
CA PHE A 44 -23.89 -0.25 -7.65
C PHE A 44 -24.73 -1.07 -6.67
N THR A 45 -25.44 -2.09 -7.19
CA THR A 45 -26.27 -2.96 -6.37
C THR A 45 -25.42 -3.68 -5.32
N THR A 46 -24.25 -4.17 -5.69
CA THR A 46 -23.33 -4.86 -4.76
C THR A 46 -22.78 -3.92 -3.71
N ILE A 47 -22.34 -2.71 -4.08
CA ILE A 47 -21.84 -1.71 -3.13
C ILE A 47 -22.93 -1.33 -2.12
N ARG A 48 -24.15 -1.04 -2.57
CA ARG A 48 -25.27 -0.62 -1.71
C ARG A 48 -25.72 -1.70 -0.72
N ARG A 49 -25.43 -2.98 -0.96
CA ARG A 49 -25.71 -4.08 -0.03
C ARG A 49 -24.77 -4.12 1.18
N ASP A 50 -23.68 -3.35 1.14
CA ASP A 50 -22.72 -3.26 2.24
C ASP A 50 -22.61 -1.80 2.72
N PRO A 51 -23.45 -1.36 3.68
CA PRO A 51 -23.40 0.01 4.21
C PRO A 51 -22.05 0.38 4.84
N THR A 52 -21.34 -0.61 5.37
CA THR A 52 -20.02 -0.41 5.94
C THR A 52 -19.00 -0.07 4.85
N LEU A 53 -19.04 -0.80 3.74
CA LEU A 53 -18.23 -0.48 2.56
C LEU A 53 -18.54 0.92 2.02
N VAL A 54 -19.83 1.29 1.90
CA VAL A 54 -20.25 2.63 1.46
C VAL A 54 -19.63 3.71 2.36
N THR A 55 -19.74 3.56 3.68
CA THR A 55 -19.18 4.53 4.64
C THR A 55 -17.67 4.67 4.49
N ARG A 56 -16.95 3.56 4.32
CA ARG A 56 -15.49 3.55 4.10
C ARG A 56 -15.12 4.16 2.76
N MET A 57 -15.81 3.83 1.70
CA MET A 57 -15.59 4.43 0.38
C MET A 57 -15.73 5.96 0.45
N LEU A 58 -16.75 6.47 1.14
CA LEU A 58 -16.94 7.90 1.32
C LEU A 58 -15.86 8.54 2.22
N LYS A 59 -15.34 7.82 3.20
CA LYS A 59 -14.21 8.28 4.02
C LYS A 59 -12.92 8.35 3.20
N VAL A 60 -12.61 7.32 2.43
CA VAL A 60 -11.39 7.24 1.61
C VAL A 60 -11.40 8.27 0.49
N ILE A 61 -12.50 8.40 -0.26
CA ILE A 61 -12.57 9.36 -1.38
C ILE A 61 -12.50 10.83 -0.92
N ASN A 62 -12.98 11.13 0.29
CA ASN A 62 -12.93 12.49 0.85
C ASN A 62 -11.63 12.78 1.63
N SER A 63 -10.70 11.86 1.66
CA SER A 63 -9.40 12.06 2.29
C SER A 63 -8.42 12.80 1.37
N SER A 64 -7.31 13.24 1.96
CA SER A 64 -6.19 13.85 1.24
C SER A 64 -5.59 12.96 0.15
N LEU A 65 -5.71 11.65 0.27
CA LEU A 65 -5.29 10.68 -0.75
C LEU A 65 -5.90 10.93 -2.14
N TYR A 66 -7.16 11.42 -2.20
CA TYR A 66 -7.84 11.74 -3.47
C TYR A 66 -7.82 13.24 -3.80
N SER A 67 -7.52 14.10 -2.84
CA SER A 67 -7.37 15.58 -2.99
C SER A 67 -8.47 16.22 -3.83
N LEU A 68 -9.74 15.83 -3.61
CA LEU A 68 -10.86 16.35 -4.38
C LEU A 68 -11.23 17.77 -3.96
N PRO A 69 -11.60 18.66 -4.91
CA PRO A 69 -11.91 20.05 -4.64
C PRO A 69 -13.23 20.26 -3.86
N ARG A 70 -14.07 19.22 -3.80
CA ARG A 70 -15.33 19.24 -3.06
C ARG A 70 -15.64 17.86 -2.48
N ARG A 71 -16.36 17.86 -1.37
CA ARG A 71 -16.78 16.65 -0.69
C ARG A 71 -17.76 15.84 -1.53
N ILE A 72 -17.58 14.53 -1.53
CA ILE A 72 -18.46 13.52 -2.15
C ILE A 72 -19.37 12.94 -1.07
N GLU A 73 -20.66 12.98 -1.29
CA GLU A 73 -21.67 12.54 -0.30
C GLU A 73 -22.29 11.19 -0.65
N THR A 74 -22.20 10.77 -1.91
CA THR A 74 -22.81 9.51 -2.37
C THR A 74 -21.85 8.71 -3.25
N VAL A 75 -22.05 7.39 -3.26
CA VAL A 75 -21.28 6.49 -4.16
C VAL A 75 -21.57 6.80 -5.62
N ASP A 76 -22.79 7.22 -5.96
CA ASP A 76 -23.16 7.59 -7.33
C ASP A 76 -22.36 8.80 -7.81
N GLN A 77 -22.17 9.82 -6.95
CA GLN A 77 -21.29 10.95 -7.24
C GLN A 77 -19.83 10.49 -7.41
N ALA A 78 -19.35 9.58 -6.54
CA ALA A 78 -18.00 9.02 -6.66
C ALA A 78 -17.79 8.33 -8.02
N VAL A 79 -18.70 7.48 -8.43
CA VAL A 79 -18.64 6.76 -9.71
C VAL A 79 -18.69 7.71 -10.89
N THR A 80 -19.58 8.69 -10.87
CA THR A 80 -19.70 9.69 -11.93
C THR A 80 -18.43 10.52 -12.09
N LEU A 81 -17.79 10.86 -10.97
CA LEU A 81 -16.57 11.69 -10.96
C LEU A 81 -15.32 10.88 -11.36
N LEU A 82 -15.17 9.68 -10.80
CA LEU A 82 -13.93 8.91 -10.90
C LEU A 82 -13.88 7.98 -12.12
N GLY A 83 -15.05 7.53 -12.59
CA GLY A 83 -15.14 6.47 -13.61
C GLY A 83 -14.78 5.07 -13.08
N VAL A 84 -14.99 4.05 -13.94
CA VAL A 84 -14.92 2.63 -13.55
C VAL A 84 -13.57 2.21 -12.97
N LYS A 85 -12.47 2.63 -13.60
CA LYS A 85 -11.11 2.25 -13.15
C LYS A 85 -10.83 2.71 -11.71
N LYS A 86 -11.11 3.97 -11.43
CA LYS A 86 -10.91 4.56 -10.10
C LYS A 86 -11.89 4.02 -9.04
N ILE A 87 -13.06 3.53 -9.45
CA ILE A 87 -13.98 2.85 -8.51
C ILE A 87 -13.40 1.52 -8.04
N LYS A 88 -12.71 0.77 -8.91
CA LYS A 88 -11.99 -0.45 -8.47
C LYS A 88 -10.95 -0.13 -7.40
N GLU A 89 -10.14 0.90 -7.62
CA GLU A 89 -9.16 1.36 -6.64
C GLU A 89 -9.83 1.79 -5.32
N LEU A 90 -10.91 2.56 -5.39
CA LEU A 90 -11.64 3.03 -4.21
C LEU A 90 -12.24 1.87 -3.40
N VAL A 91 -12.82 0.87 -4.05
CA VAL A 91 -13.35 -0.35 -3.42
C VAL A 91 -12.23 -1.10 -2.70
N LEU A 92 -11.09 -1.30 -3.38
CA LEU A 92 -9.94 -1.98 -2.81
C LEU A 92 -9.34 -1.20 -1.64
N SER A 93 -9.11 0.10 -1.79
CA SER A 93 -8.60 0.97 -0.72
C SER A 93 -9.49 0.93 0.52
N SER A 94 -10.81 0.92 0.31
CA SER A 94 -11.80 0.86 1.39
C SER A 94 -11.80 -0.49 2.12
N ALA A 95 -11.60 -1.58 1.37
CA ALA A 95 -11.51 -2.93 1.93
C ALA A 95 -10.20 -3.15 2.70
N VAL A 96 -9.09 -2.64 2.16
CA VAL A 96 -7.77 -2.70 2.79
C VAL A 96 -7.76 -1.90 4.09
N MET A 97 -8.36 -0.72 4.11
CA MET A 97 -8.56 0.07 5.31
C MET A 97 -9.15 -0.76 6.46
N ASP A 98 -10.18 -1.56 6.17
CA ASP A 98 -10.82 -2.42 7.18
C ASP A 98 -9.89 -3.51 7.70
N VAL A 99 -9.19 -4.16 6.79
CA VAL A 99 -8.28 -5.27 7.14
C VAL A 99 -7.12 -4.78 8.00
N ILE A 100 -6.50 -3.66 7.64
CA ILE A 100 -5.33 -3.13 8.36
C ILE A 100 -5.77 -2.43 9.65
N GLN A 101 -6.68 -1.46 9.58
CA GLN A 101 -7.06 -0.61 10.72
C GLN A 101 -7.64 -1.42 11.89
N SER A 102 -8.38 -2.50 11.60
CA SER A 102 -8.95 -3.35 12.64
C SER A 102 -7.92 -4.21 13.39
N ARG A 103 -6.72 -4.39 12.84
CA ARG A 103 -5.67 -5.26 13.37
C ARG A 103 -4.44 -4.49 13.82
N ASP A 104 -4.08 -3.43 13.09
CA ASP A 104 -2.91 -2.61 13.36
C ASP A 104 -3.16 -1.15 12.93
N ALA A 105 -3.50 -0.31 13.90
CA ALA A 105 -3.76 1.10 13.66
C ALA A 105 -2.50 1.86 13.24
N THR A 106 -1.33 1.49 13.76
CA THR A 106 -0.04 2.15 13.44
C THR A 106 0.37 1.87 12.01
N LEU A 107 0.22 0.62 11.57
CA LEU A 107 0.45 0.23 10.18
C LEU A 107 -0.52 0.98 9.23
N TRP A 108 -1.78 1.12 9.63
CA TRP A 108 -2.74 1.90 8.86
C TRP A 108 -2.32 3.38 8.74
N GLU A 109 -1.94 4.01 9.85
CA GLU A 109 -1.50 5.41 9.86
C GLU A 109 -0.29 5.63 8.96
N HIS A 110 0.71 4.75 9.00
CA HIS A 110 1.87 4.78 8.12
C HIS A 110 1.46 4.64 6.64
N SER A 111 0.73 3.59 6.30
CA SER A 111 0.31 3.32 4.91
C SER A 111 -0.53 4.46 4.33
N PHE A 112 -1.44 5.03 5.14
CA PHE A 112 -2.27 6.16 4.72
C PHE A 112 -1.45 7.43 4.53
N SER A 113 -0.54 7.71 5.44
CA SER A 113 0.40 8.83 5.43
C SER A 113 1.31 8.78 4.19
N THR A 114 1.91 7.61 3.92
CA THR A 114 2.71 7.36 2.71
C THR A 114 1.89 7.58 1.42
N GLY A 115 0.65 7.10 1.39
CA GLY A 115 -0.25 7.31 0.24
C GLY A 115 -0.58 8.78 -0.01
N THR A 116 -0.83 9.54 1.06
CA THR A 116 -1.07 10.98 0.99
C THR A 116 0.17 11.73 0.49
N LEU A 117 1.33 11.36 1.00
CA LEU A 117 2.61 11.91 0.57
C LEU A 117 2.87 11.63 -0.91
N CYS A 118 2.63 10.41 -1.39
CA CYS A 118 2.72 10.07 -2.82
C CYS A 118 1.84 11.00 -3.67
N ALA A 119 0.59 11.24 -3.26
CA ALA A 119 -0.32 12.11 -4.01
C ALA A 119 0.20 13.57 -4.09
N GLU A 120 0.74 14.11 -2.99
CA GLU A 120 1.32 15.46 -2.95
C GLU A 120 2.61 15.57 -3.76
N VAL A 121 3.51 14.60 -3.67
CA VAL A 121 4.76 14.53 -4.46
C VAL A 121 4.43 14.49 -5.96
N ILE A 122 3.52 13.62 -6.38
CA ILE A 122 3.05 13.52 -7.77
C ILE A 122 2.50 14.86 -8.25
N ARG A 123 1.67 15.51 -7.46
CA ARG A 123 1.04 16.78 -7.80
C ARG A 123 2.08 17.89 -7.96
N LYS A 124 3.02 18.03 -7.00
CA LYS A 124 4.05 19.08 -6.98
C LYS A 124 5.02 18.91 -8.14
N HIS A 125 5.54 17.72 -8.35
CA HIS A 125 6.58 17.43 -9.36
C HIS A 125 6.00 16.96 -10.71
N ARG A 126 4.66 16.86 -10.84
CA ARG A 126 3.95 16.39 -12.04
C ARG A 126 4.46 15.05 -12.56
N ILE A 127 4.74 14.14 -11.63
CA ILE A 127 5.30 12.82 -11.94
C ILE A 127 4.27 11.98 -12.71
N GLN A 128 4.71 11.34 -13.79
CA GLN A 128 3.88 10.42 -14.55
C GLN A 128 4.10 9.00 -14.08
N VAL A 129 3.13 8.44 -13.38
CA VAL A 129 3.10 7.07 -12.86
C VAL A 129 1.71 6.48 -13.03
N SER A 130 1.59 5.17 -12.86
CA SER A 130 0.29 4.50 -12.88
C SER A 130 -0.65 5.09 -11.83
N PRO A 131 -1.93 5.30 -12.16
CA PRO A 131 -2.91 5.84 -11.21
C PRO A 131 -3.16 4.95 -9.99
N ILE A 132 -2.76 3.66 -10.04
CA ILE A 132 -2.91 2.73 -8.91
C ILE A 132 -1.91 2.97 -7.76
N ILE A 133 -0.97 3.92 -7.90
CA ILE A 133 0.09 4.14 -6.92
C ILE A 133 -0.46 4.45 -5.51
N GLY A 134 -1.56 5.19 -5.42
CA GLY A 134 -2.21 5.45 -4.14
C GLY A 134 -2.70 4.18 -3.43
N LEU A 135 -3.26 3.22 -4.20
CA LEU A 135 -3.61 1.91 -3.66
C LEU A 135 -2.36 1.10 -3.28
N CYS A 136 -1.31 1.16 -4.10
CA CYS A 136 -0.04 0.49 -3.78
C CYS A 136 0.55 1.03 -2.48
N ALA A 137 0.53 2.34 -2.27
CA ALA A 137 1.00 2.95 -1.02
C ALA A 137 0.18 2.50 0.21
N LEU A 138 -1.13 2.28 0.07
CA LEU A 138 -1.94 1.72 1.15
C LEU A 138 -1.65 0.24 1.44
N LEU A 139 -1.12 -0.49 0.47
CA LEU A 139 -0.91 -1.93 0.53
C LEU A 139 0.54 -2.34 0.76
N HIS A 140 1.51 -1.43 0.59
CA HIS A 140 2.92 -1.80 0.48
C HIS A 140 3.41 -2.64 1.66
N ASP A 141 2.97 -2.29 2.83
CA ASP A 141 3.37 -2.91 4.09
C ASP A 141 2.40 -3.96 4.63
N ILE A 142 1.36 -4.34 3.89
CA ILE A 142 0.36 -5.32 4.36
C ILE A 142 0.98 -6.66 4.75
N GLY A 143 2.16 -6.96 4.23
CA GLY A 143 2.91 -8.15 4.59
C GLY A 143 3.40 -8.16 6.04
N GLN A 144 3.60 -7.00 6.68
CA GLN A 144 3.93 -6.92 8.12
C GLN A 144 2.82 -7.54 8.97
N LEU A 145 1.56 -7.26 8.61
CA LEU A 145 0.40 -7.89 9.26
C LEU A 145 0.42 -9.41 9.09
N VAL A 146 0.76 -9.90 7.89
CA VAL A 146 0.85 -11.34 7.65
C VAL A 146 2.00 -11.97 8.42
N LEU A 147 3.18 -11.34 8.45
CA LEU A 147 4.33 -11.81 9.22
C LEU A 147 4.03 -11.88 10.71
N SER A 148 3.31 -10.90 11.26
CA SER A 148 2.91 -10.90 12.69
C SER A 148 1.95 -12.04 13.03
N ILE A 149 1.12 -12.51 12.09
CA ILE A 149 0.23 -13.66 12.26
C ILE A 149 0.99 -14.97 12.06
N PHE A 150 1.83 -15.05 11.02
CA PHE A 150 2.57 -16.25 10.65
C PHE A 150 3.66 -16.63 11.65
N ASN A 151 4.42 -15.63 12.12
CA ASN A 151 5.55 -15.83 13.04
C ASN A 151 5.70 -14.62 13.98
N ALA A 152 4.81 -14.51 14.94
CA ALA A 152 4.78 -13.38 15.90
C ALA A 152 6.11 -13.19 16.65
N GLU A 153 6.79 -14.28 17.04
CA GLU A 153 8.10 -14.21 17.70
C GLU A 153 9.19 -13.73 16.75
N GLY A 154 9.23 -14.27 15.54
CA GLY A 154 10.17 -13.83 14.50
C GLY A 154 9.98 -12.37 14.14
N ALA A 155 8.73 -11.90 13.99
CA ALA A 155 8.43 -10.49 13.73
C ALA A 155 8.92 -9.57 14.88
N LYS A 156 8.69 -9.95 16.13
CA LYS A 156 9.22 -9.22 17.30
C LYS A 156 10.75 -9.18 17.34
N LEU A 157 11.38 -10.31 17.06
CA LEU A 157 12.85 -10.39 17.01
C LEU A 157 13.42 -9.55 15.87
N ALA A 158 12.77 -9.54 14.71
CA ALA A 158 13.15 -8.68 13.58
C ALA A 158 13.05 -7.19 13.96
N ALA A 159 11.97 -6.76 14.60
CA ALA A 159 11.79 -5.39 15.05
C ALA A 159 12.85 -4.98 16.10
N ILE A 160 13.18 -5.86 17.06
CA ILE A 160 14.24 -5.62 18.03
C ILE A 160 15.59 -5.49 17.32
N LYS A 161 15.88 -6.38 16.38
CA LYS A 161 17.12 -6.38 15.60
C LYS A 161 17.24 -5.12 14.75
N ALA A 162 16.18 -4.73 14.04
CA ALA A 162 16.13 -3.51 13.24
C ALA A 162 16.55 -2.30 14.09
N LYS A 163 15.95 -2.14 15.28
CA LYS A 163 16.24 -1.04 16.20
C LYS A 163 17.65 -1.11 16.81
N SER A 164 18.12 -2.29 17.18
CA SER A 164 19.42 -2.44 17.88
C SER A 164 20.61 -2.33 16.94
N GLU A 165 20.47 -2.66 15.67
CA GLU A 165 21.52 -2.66 14.64
C GLU A 165 21.37 -1.53 13.62
N ASP A 166 20.40 -0.64 13.81
CA ASP A 166 20.07 0.47 12.90
C ASP A 166 19.84 -0.03 11.46
N LEU A 167 19.00 -1.04 11.32
CA LEU A 167 18.65 -1.66 10.04
C LEU A 167 17.21 -1.28 9.64
N ALA A 168 16.99 -1.12 8.33
CA ALA A 168 15.63 -1.08 7.80
C ALA A 168 14.89 -2.39 8.11
N ASP A 169 13.60 -2.29 8.42
CA ASP A 169 12.76 -3.40 8.89
C ASP A 169 12.86 -4.63 7.98
N TYR A 170 12.76 -4.45 6.65
CA TYR A 170 12.84 -5.54 5.67
C TYR A 170 14.18 -6.30 5.69
N ASN A 171 15.28 -5.64 6.03
CA ASN A 171 16.59 -6.29 6.15
C ASN A 171 16.65 -7.18 7.40
N ALA A 172 16.10 -6.71 8.52
CA ALA A 172 16.00 -7.49 9.74
C ALA A 172 15.05 -8.70 9.56
N GLU A 173 13.92 -8.52 8.89
CA GLU A 173 12.97 -9.58 8.55
C GLU A 173 13.63 -10.69 7.71
N ARG A 174 14.37 -10.34 6.66
CA ARG A 174 15.12 -11.32 5.84
C ARG A 174 16.11 -12.12 6.66
N GLN A 175 16.81 -11.47 7.59
CA GLN A 175 17.81 -12.15 8.45
C GLN A 175 17.17 -13.08 9.48
N VAL A 176 16.04 -12.69 10.08
CA VAL A 176 15.40 -13.43 11.16
C VAL A 176 14.41 -14.46 10.63
N ILE A 177 13.55 -14.09 9.68
CA ILE A 177 12.45 -14.92 9.19
C ILE A 177 12.83 -15.64 7.91
N GLY A 178 13.61 -14.97 7.04
CA GLY A 178 14.05 -15.51 5.74
C GLY A 178 13.22 -15.02 4.55
N CYS A 179 12.29 -14.10 4.79
CA CYS A 179 11.56 -13.30 3.80
C CYS A 179 11.21 -11.96 4.43
N ASP A 180 10.84 -10.98 3.61
CA ASP A 180 10.39 -9.67 4.07
C ASP A 180 8.91 -9.44 3.80
N HIS A 181 8.37 -8.36 4.39
CA HIS A 181 6.97 -7.98 4.24
C HIS A 181 6.60 -7.64 2.78
N ALA A 182 7.52 -7.14 1.96
CA ALA A 182 7.26 -6.88 0.54
C ALA A 182 6.92 -8.18 -0.22
N GLN A 183 7.76 -9.21 -0.03
CA GLN A 183 7.53 -10.53 -0.63
C GLN A 183 6.22 -11.15 -0.13
N VAL A 184 6.00 -11.11 1.18
CA VAL A 184 4.81 -11.69 1.83
C VAL A 184 3.55 -10.95 1.44
N GLY A 185 3.59 -9.63 1.34
CA GLY A 185 2.51 -8.81 0.79
C GLY A 185 2.14 -9.23 -0.61
N GLY A 186 3.14 -9.40 -1.51
CA GLY A 186 2.91 -9.92 -2.86
C GLY A 186 2.21 -11.29 -2.87
N TRP A 187 2.58 -12.21 -1.98
CA TRP A 187 1.93 -13.52 -1.85
C TRP A 187 0.49 -13.43 -1.36
N LEU A 188 0.18 -12.52 -0.43
CA LEU A 188 -1.19 -12.25 0.01
C LEU A 188 -2.03 -11.71 -1.13
N LEU A 189 -1.52 -10.73 -1.90
CA LEU A 189 -2.24 -10.12 -3.00
C LEU A 189 -2.49 -11.10 -4.16
N GLU A 190 -1.58 -12.06 -4.37
CA GLU A 190 -1.81 -13.19 -5.28
C GLU A 190 -2.99 -14.05 -4.82
N ASN A 191 -3.10 -14.33 -3.52
CA ASN A 191 -4.21 -15.05 -2.92
C ASN A 191 -5.56 -14.27 -3.08
N TRP A 192 -5.51 -12.95 -3.01
CA TRP A 192 -6.65 -12.08 -3.28
C TRP A 192 -6.95 -11.91 -4.79
N LYS A 193 -6.12 -12.47 -5.67
CA LYS A 193 -6.22 -12.39 -7.14
C LYS A 193 -6.23 -10.95 -7.65
N LEU A 194 -5.43 -10.09 -7.04
CA LEU A 194 -5.24 -8.72 -7.53
C LEU A 194 -4.38 -8.71 -8.80
N ASP A 195 -4.49 -7.59 -9.53
CA ASP A 195 -3.78 -7.39 -10.80
C ASP A 195 -2.26 -7.55 -10.63
N GLU A 196 -1.60 -8.08 -11.64
CA GLU A 196 -0.17 -8.36 -11.61
C GLU A 196 0.68 -7.11 -11.37
N GLU A 197 0.27 -5.98 -11.93
CA GLU A 197 0.94 -4.69 -11.73
C GLU A 197 1.01 -4.32 -10.24
N ILE A 198 -0.12 -4.39 -9.51
CA ILE A 198 -0.19 -4.12 -8.06
C ILE A 198 0.74 -5.08 -7.30
N ARG A 199 0.64 -6.38 -7.59
CA ARG A 199 1.44 -7.40 -6.93
C ARG A 199 2.94 -7.21 -7.15
N THR A 200 3.32 -6.81 -8.37
CA THR A 200 4.71 -6.58 -8.75
C THR A 200 5.27 -5.35 -8.05
N ILE A 201 4.53 -4.24 -8.00
CA ILE A 201 4.94 -3.04 -7.25
C ILE A 201 5.17 -3.41 -5.78
N ILE A 202 4.18 -4.06 -5.14
CA ILE A 202 4.26 -4.41 -3.72
C ILE A 202 5.41 -5.37 -3.45
N SER A 203 5.55 -6.46 -4.21
CA SER A 203 6.62 -7.43 -3.97
C SER A 203 8.02 -6.91 -4.28
N SER A 204 8.15 -5.80 -4.99
CA SER A 204 9.42 -5.24 -5.45
C SER A 204 9.82 -3.95 -4.73
N HIS A 205 8.98 -3.41 -3.82
CA HIS A 205 9.29 -2.08 -3.28
C HIS A 205 10.57 -2.05 -2.42
N HIS A 206 11.09 -3.19 -1.96
CA HIS A 206 12.42 -3.33 -1.35
C HIS A 206 13.41 -4.17 -2.18
N SER A 207 13.12 -4.43 -3.48
CA SER A 207 14.04 -5.14 -4.36
C SER A 207 15.17 -4.23 -4.85
N GLN A 208 16.42 -4.67 -4.83
CA GLN A 208 17.54 -3.91 -5.42
C GLN A 208 17.38 -3.71 -6.93
N HIS A 209 16.67 -4.60 -7.60
CA HIS A 209 16.45 -4.60 -9.04
C HIS A 209 14.97 -4.77 -9.36
N PRO A 210 14.14 -3.72 -9.19
CA PRO A 210 12.73 -3.79 -9.53
C PRO A 210 12.54 -3.97 -11.04
N PRO A 211 11.47 -4.65 -11.47
CA PRO A 211 11.14 -4.79 -12.89
C PRO A 211 10.97 -3.43 -13.58
N ARG A 212 11.45 -3.34 -14.83
CA ARG A 212 11.46 -2.06 -15.58
C ARG A 212 10.06 -1.49 -15.80
N GLU A 213 9.07 -2.36 -15.96
CA GLU A 213 7.65 -2.01 -16.20
C GLU A 213 6.98 -1.28 -15.05
N VAL A 214 7.50 -1.43 -13.82
CA VAL A 214 6.98 -0.78 -12.59
C VAL A 214 8.04 0.03 -11.87
N LEU A 215 9.17 0.30 -12.54
CA LEU A 215 10.33 0.94 -11.91
C LEU A 215 9.97 2.31 -11.30
N ARG A 216 9.23 3.13 -12.04
CA ARG A 216 8.87 4.49 -11.59
C ARG A 216 7.95 4.46 -10.38
N GLU A 217 6.98 3.56 -10.38
CA GLU A 217 6.05 3.34 -9.28
C GLU A 217 6.78 2.88 -8.02
N VAL A 218 7.68 1.91 -8.18
CA VAL A 218 8.49 1.39 -7.07
C VAL A 218 9.40 2.47 -6.48
N LEU A 219 10.09 3.24 -7.32
CA LEU A 219 11.01 4.28 -6.85
C LEU A 219 10.28 5.42 -6.15
N LEU A 220 9.12 5.85 -6.69
CA LEU A 220 8.29 6.85 -6.03
C LEU A 220 7.76 6.34 -4.69
N LEU A 221 7.28 5.10 -4.64
CA LEU A 221 6.78 4.48 -3.40
C LEU A 221 7.88 4.42 -2.35
N ARG A 222 9.09 3.95 -2.70
CA ARG A 222 10.26 3.91 -1.81
C ARG A 222 10.64 5.29 -1.28
N PHE A 223 10.61 6.30 -2.13
CA PHE A 223 10.90 7.67 -1.71
C PHE A 223 9.92 8.12 -0.63
N CYS A 224 8.62 7.97 -0.89
CA CYS A 224 7.58 8.40 0.05
C CYS A 224 7.58 7.58 1.34
N ASP A 225 7.80 6.28 1.24
CA ASP A 225 7.95 5.37 2.37
C ASP A 225 9.15 5.76 3.25
N ALA A 226 10.33 5.94 2.65
CA ALA A 226 11.52 6.36 3.37
C ALA A 226 11.35 7.73 4.04
N VAL A 227 10.65 8.67 3.42
CA VAL A 227 10.34 9.98 4.04
C VAL A 227 9.44 9.80 5.27
N ASP A 228 8.36 9.02 5.17
CA ASP A 228 7.44 8.81 6.30
C ASP A 228 8.11 8.04 7.44
N GLU A 229 8.87 6.99 7.13
CA GLU A 229 9.62 6.22 8.13
C GLU A 229 10.70 7.04 8.83
N ALA A 230 11.46 7.87 8.08
CA ALA A 230 12.48 8.76 8.66
C ALA A 230 11.87 9.75 9.66
N VAL A 231 10.73 10.34 9.33
CA VAL A 231 10.01 11.25 10.24
C VAL A 231 9.50 10.53 11.49
N ARG A 232 9.20 9.23 11.38
CA ARG A 232 8.85 8.36 12.53
C ARG A 232 10.06 7.84 13.31
N GLY A 233 11.27 8.23 12.93
CA GLY A 233 12.52 7.87 13.62
C GLY A 233 13.01 6.44 13.35
N LYS A 234 12.62 5.85 12.23
CA LYS A 234 13.12 4.54 11.79
C LYS A 234 14.40 4.68 10.95
N ALA A 235 15.19 3.62 10.90
CA ALA A 235 16.30 3.48 9.96
C ALA A 235 15.76 3.27 8.53
N VAL A 236 16.18 4.10 7.58
CA VAL A 236 15.68 4.09 6.21
C VAL A 236 16.79 3.90 5.19
N VAL A 237 16.43 3.33 4.05
CA VAL A 237 17.29 3.29 2.85
C VAL A 237 16.68 4.23 1.82
N VAL A 238 17.24 5.43 1.74
CA VAL A 238 16.81 6.43 0.75
C VAL A 238 17.24 5.95 -0.65
N PRO A 239 16.38 6.03 -1.69
CA PRO A 239 16.79 5.78 -3.07
C PRO A 239 18.00 6.66 -3.45
N ASP A 240 18.92 6.12 -4.23
CA ASP A 240 20.09 6.87 -4.64
C ASP A 240 19.75 7.97 -5.67
N ARG A 241 20.75 8.79 -6.02
CA ARG A 241 20.54 9.93 -6.93
C ARG A 241 20.04 9.50 -8.31
N ASP A 242 20.53 8.38 -8.84
CA ASP A 242 20.17 7.90 -10.17
C ASP A 242 18.72 7.36 -10.14
N ASP A 243 18.33 6.65 -9.10
CA ASP A 243 16.97 6.19 -8.84
C ASP A 243 16.00 7.38 -8.71
N LEU A 244 16.35 8.41 -7.93
CA LEU A 244 15.51 9.60 -7.78
C LEU A 244 15.34 10.35 -9.09
N ALA A 245 16.37 10.47 -9.91
CA ALA A 245 16.31 11.12 -11.21
C ALA A 245 15.32 10.43 -12.18
N VAL A 246 15.13 9.11 -12.08
CA VAL A 246 14.13 8.37 -12.89
C VAL A 246 12.72 8.92 -12.68
N VAL A 247 12.40 9.34 -11.46
CA VAL A 247 11.08 9.91 -11.11
C VAL A 247 11.06 11.43 -11.11
N GLY A 248 12.19 12.08 -11.39
CA GLY A 248 12.30 13.55 -11.47
C GLY A 248 12.43 14.20 -10.09
N LEU A 249 13.00 13.48 -9.15
CA LEU A 249 13.33 13.94 -7.80
C LEU A 249 14.83 14.01 -7.59
N ASP A 250 15.28 14.65 -6.52
CA ASP A 250 16.67 14.68 -6.08
C ASP A 250 16.81 14.56 -4.55
N MET A 251 18.02 14.58 -4.03
CA MET A 251 18.28 14.45 -2.59
C MET A 251 17.78 15.65 -1.76
N LEU A 252 17.67 16.84 -2.35
CA LEU A 252 17.11 18.02 -1.66
C LEU A 252 15.61 17.87 -1.45
N ASP A 253 14.93 17.18 -2.40
CA ASP A 253 13.51 16.87 -2.26
C ASP A 253 13.24 15.99 -1.03
N PHE A 254 14.14 15.08 -0.68
CA PHE A 254 13.96 14.23 0.51
C PHE A 254 13.86 15.06 1.80
N ASP A 255 14.76 16.00 2.01
CA ASP A 255 14.76 16.85 3.21
C ASP A 255 13.53 17.78 3.24
N GLU A 256 13.16 18.35 2.08
CA GLU A 256 11.97 19.19 1.96
C GLU A 256 10.69 18.42 2.29
N TRP A 257 10.56 17.19 1.76
CA TRP A 257 9.39 16.36 2.01
C TRP A 257 9.36 15.79 3.43
N ALA A 258 10.52 15.53 4.05
CA ALA A 258 10.59 15.13 5.46
C ALA A 258 10.11 16.27 6.38
N ASP A 259 10.48 17.53 6.10
CA ASP A 259 9.97 18.70 6.83
C ASP A 259 8.46 18.89 6.62
N PHE A 260 7.98 18.76 5.39
CA PHE A 260 6.55 18.80 5.08
C PHE A 260 5.76 17.73 5.83
N GLN A 261 6.22 16.48 5.79
CA GLN A 261 5.57 15.33 6.41
C GLN A 261 5.54 15.46 7.94
N SER A 262 6.63 15.93 8.55
CA SER A 262 6.70 16.20 9.98
C SER A 262 5.64 17.21 10.44
N LYS A 263 5.45 18.29 9.69
CA LYS A 263 4.43 19.30 9.97
C LYS A 263 3.01 18.74 9.80
N THR A 264 2.79 17.89 8.81
CA THR A 264 1.49 17.26 8.54
C THR A 264 1.10 16.34 9.70
N LEU A 265 1.99 15.46 10.14
CA LEU A 265 1.74 14.53 11.25
C LEU A 265 1.44 15.26 12.57
N ILE A 266 2.12 16.39 12.85
CA ILE A 266 1.83 17.21 14.04
C ILE A 266 0.44 17.85 13.96
N SER A 267 -0.02 18.22 12.77
CA SER A 267 -1.33 18.86 12.59
C SER A 267 -2.50 17.89 12.75
N GLU A 268 -2.30 16.62 12.42
CA GLU A 268 -3.32 15.55 12.53
C GLU A 268 -3.51 15.04 13.97
N GLN A 269 -2.55 15.31 14.87
CA GLN A 269 -2.63 14.96 16.30
C GLN A 269 -3.36 15.99 17.17
N LYS A 270 -3.75 17.14 16.60
CA LYS A 270 -4.51 18.19 17.27
C LYS A 270 -6.00 18.15 16.95
#